data_c1cf11d6908927b217e042e245cb3790
#
_entry.id   c1cf11d6908927b217e042e245cb3790
#
_cell.length_a   1.000
_cell.length_b   1.000
_cell.length_c   1.000
_cell.angle_alpha   90.00
_cell.angle_beta   90.00
_cell.angle_gamma   90.00
#
_symmetry.space_group_name_H-M   'P 1'
#
loop_
_entity.id
_entity.type
_entity.pdbx_description
1 polymer ?
#
loop_
_entity_poly.entity_id
_entity_poly.type
_entity_poly.pdbx_seq_one_letter_code
_entity_poly.pdbx_strand_id
1 'polypeptide(L)'
;MSLTNFSKLFSDLDSNNSTNEKIEILINYFFSNTPLENACTISLLLGKSNKRFISGKKLRIFFSEIFNQPLWLIDICYTKVGDSAEVTSLLLREHLNMKDKSLNEISINRLIKDLLPKLKHLNEEKQKLLLKKIWQNVPKSNLLVLNKIITGSFRIGVSKGIITKSISKFASIDESIISHRLMGELNPTLENYQFLINKSERLEELNYKPYPYQLAKSFDKKIKNF
;
A
#
# COMPACT_ATOMS: atom_id res chain seq x y z
N MET A 1 -1.23 16.17 -0.70
CA MET A 1 -1.85 15.14 -1.56
C MET A 1 -2.39 14.01 -0.74
N SER A 2 -3.45 13.41 -1.17
CA SER A 2 -4.43 12.82 -0.30
C SER A 2 -4.47 11.31 -0.44
N LEU A 3 -4.94 10.67 0.62
CA LEU A 3 -5.39 9.28 0.62
C LEU A 3 -6.35 9.01 -0.56
N THR A 4 -7.04 10.03 -1.06
CA THR A 4 -7.96 9.95 -2.21
C THR A 4 -7.24 9.60 -3.51
N ASN A 5 -6.12 10.25 -3.81
CA ASN A 5 -5.33 9.92 -5.02
C ASN A 5 -4.77 8.49 -4.96
N PHE A 6 -4.34 8.09 -3.77
CA PHE A 6 -3.85 6.72 -3.58
C PHE A 6 -4.99 5.69 -3.64
N SER A 7 -6.18 6.01 -3.15
CA SER A 7 -7.36 5.14 -3.29
C SER A 7 -7.79 5.00 -4.75
N LYS A 8 -7.68 6.08 -5.53
CA LYS A 8 -7.91 6.03 -6.98
C LYS A 8 -6.87 5.14 -7.65
N LEU A 9 -5.57 5.35 -7.37
CA LEU A 9 -4.51 4.47 -7.88
C LEU A 9 -4.78 3.00 -7.56
N PHE A 10 -5.19 2.71 -6.31
CA PHE A 10 -5.54 1.36 -5.89
C PHE A 10 -6.63 0.76 -6.76
N SER A 11 -7.74 1.50 -6.95
CA SER A 11 -8.87 1.05 -7.78
C SER A 11 -8.47 0.83 -9.24
N ASP A 12 -7.68 1.75 -9.81
CA ASP A 12 -7.23 1.67 -11.19
C ASP A 12 -6.30 0.47 -11.41
N LEU A 13 -5.42 0.16 -10.46
CA LEU A 13 -4.53 -1.00 -10.52
C LEU A 13 -5.27 -2.34 -10.31
N ASP A 14 -6.29 -2.35 -9.44
CA ASP A 14 -7.06 -3.56 -9.12
C ASP A 14 -8.00 -3.95 -10.26
N SER A 15 -8.62 -2.96 -10.90
CA SER A 15 -9.53 -3.17 -12.04
C SER A 15 -8.83 -3.57 -13.33
N ASN A 16 -7.52 -3.40 -13.44
CA ASN A 16 -6.74 -3.63 -14.65
C ASN A 16 -5.97 -4.95 -14.59
N ASN A 17 -6.06 -5.77 -15.64
CA ASN A 17 -5.30 -7.03 -15.73
C ASN A 17 -4.04 -6.91 -16.61
N SER A 18 -3.96 -5.86 -17.45
CA SER A 18 -2.84 -5.64 -18.36
C SER A 18 -1.61 -5.11 -17.62
N THR A 19 -0.48 -5.79 -17.76
CA THR A 19 0.81 -5.35 -17.20
C THR A 19 1.23 -3.98 -17.72
N ASN A 20 1.04 -3.73 -19.02
CA ASN A 20 1.44 -2.46 -19.64
C ASN A 20 0.57 -1.30 -19.14
N GLU A 21 -0.73 -1.50 -19.01
CA GLU A 21 -1.64 -0.49 -18.47
C GLU A 21 -1.31 -0.17 -17.01
N LYS A 22 -1.01 -1.17 -16.19
CA LYS A 22 -0.55 -0.95 -14.80
C LYS A 22 0.73 -0.11 -14.74
N ILE A 23 1.65 -0.32 -15.67
CA ILE A 23 2.88 0.48 -15.77
C ILE A 23 2.54 1.93 -16.09
N GLU A 24 1.69 2.18 -17.08
CA GLU A 24 1.27 3.55 -17.46
C GLU A 24 0.50 4.27 -16.33
N ILE A 25 -0.39 3.56 -15.63
CA ILE A 25 -1.11 4.07 -14.45
C ILE A 25 -0.11 4.53 -13.39
N LEU A 26 0.91 3.73 -13.08
CA LEU A 26 1.94 4.06 -12.10
C LEU A 26 2.79 5.25 -12.55
N ILE A 27 3.19 5.32 -13.81
CA ILE A 27 3.96 6.43 -14.37
C ILE A 27 3.18 7.73 -14.23
N ASN A 28 1.91 7.75 -14.66
CA ASN A 28 1.04 8.91 -14.55
C ASN A 28 0.84 9.34 -13.09
N TYR A 29 0.73 8.39 -12.19
CA TYR A 29 0.66 8.66 -10.76
C TYR A 29 1.95 9.32 -10.25
N PHE A 30 3.13 8.84 -10.64
CA PHE A 30 4.41 9.42 -10.20
C PHE A 30 4.61 10.84 -10.70
N PHE A 31 4.17 11.16 -11.91
CA PHE A 31 4.20 12.52 -12.44
C PHE A 31 3.25 13.47 -11.72
N SER A 32 2.11 12.98 -11.27
CA SER A 32 1.04 13.79 -10.67
C SER A 32 1.24 14.04 -9.17
N ASN A 33 2.21 13.38 -8.53
CA ASN A 33 2.36 13.38 -7.07
C ASN A 33 3.72 13.90 -6.62
N THR A 34 3.81 14.29 -5.34
CA THR A 34 5.07 14.76 -4.76
C THR A 34 6.06 13.62 -4.54
N PRO A 35 7.38 13.90 -4.55
CA PRO A 35 8.41 12.90 -4.29
C PRO A 35 8.21 12.09 -3.00
N LEU A 36 7.78 12.74 -1.92
CA LEU A 36 7.56 12.09 -0.63
C LEU A 36 6.37 11.13 -0.67
N GLU A 37 5.32 11.46 -1.41
CA GLU A 37 4.16 10.58 -1.57
C GLU A 37 4.46 9.42 -2.50
N ASN A 38 5.26 9.65 -3.54
CA ASN A 38 5.77 8.58 -4.39
C ASN A 38 6.62 7.59 -3.58
N ALA A 39 7.47 8.09 -2.66
CA ALA A 39 8.23 7.24 -1.73
C ALA A 39 7.31 6.36 -0.86
N CYS A 40 6.27 6.96 -0.28
CA CYS A 40 5.29 6.23 0.54
C CYS A 40 4.53 5.19 -0.28
N THR A 41 4.09 5.56 -1.48
CA THR A 41 3.37 4.68 -2.40
C THR A 41 4.22 3.49 -2.82
N ILE A 42 5.46 3.71 -3.26
CA ILE A 42 6.38 2.64 -3.64
C ILE A 42 6.63 1.69 -2.47
N SER A 43 6.85 2.22 -1.27
CA SER A 43 7.07 1.42 -0.06
C SER A 43 5.85 0.56 0.31
N LEU A 44 4.62 1.10 0.17
CA LEU A 44 3.38 0.36 0.38
C LEU A 44 3.18 -0.73 -0.67
N LEU A 45 3.34 -0.41 -1.95
CA LEU A 45 3.18 -1.36 -3.07
C LEU A 45 4.18 -2.52 -3.00
N LEU A 46 5.41 -2.26 -2.56
CA LEU A 46 6.43 -3.27 -2.32
C LEU A 46 6.22 -4.09 -1.04
N GLY A 47 5.21 -3.77 -0.24
CA GLY A 47 4.96 -4.42 1.04
C GLY A 47 5.97 -4.09 2.15
N LYS A 48 6.90 -3.17 1.92
CA LYS A 48 7.95 -2.81 2.88
C LYS A 48 7.45 -1.97 4.04
N SER A 49 6.36 -1.21 3.82
CA SER A 49 5.66 -0.43 4.86
C SER A 49 4.41 -1.12 5.40
N ASN A 50 4.17 -2.38 5.06
CA ASN A 50 2.99 -3.14 5.50
C ASN A 50 3.11 -3.56 6.98
N LYS A 51 3.27 -2.58 7.86
CA LYS A 51 3.20 -2.81 9.31
C LYS A 51 1.74 -3.00 9.69
N ARG A 52 1.41 -4.17 10.25
CA ARG A 52 0.09 -4.40 10.84
C ARG A 52 -0.06 -3.53 12.09
N PHE A 53 -0.99 -2.60 12.07
CA PHE A 53 -1.32 -1.76 13.23
C PHE A 53 -2.41 -2.41 14.09
N ILE A 54 -3.44 -2.97 13.43
CA ILE A 54 -4.53 -3.72 14.05
C ILE A 54 -4.74 -4.99 13.23
N SER A 55 -4.97 -6.14 13.89
CA SER A 55 -5.30 -7.38 13.17
C SER A 55 -6.71 -7.29 12.56
N GLY A 56 -6.96 -8.02 11.46
CA GLY A 56 -8.27 -8.05 10.82
C GLY A 56 -9.39 -8.51 11.77
N LYS A 57 -9.12 -9.50 12.64
CA LYS A 57 -10.07 -9.93 13.67
C LYS A 57 -10.40 -8.78 14.65
N LYS A 58 -9.36 -8.10 15.13
CA LYS A 58 -9.53 -6.96 16.06
C LYS A 58 -10.27 -5.79 15.40
N LEU A 59 -10.04 -5.54 14.10
CA LEU A 59 -10.76 -4.52 13.34
C LEU A 59 -12.27 -4.81 13.31
N ARG A 60 -12.68 -6.07 13.07
CA ARG A 60 -14.09 -6.48 13.09
C ARG A 60 -14.72 -6.34 14.48
N ILE A 61 -14.00 -6.74 15.53
CA ILE A 61 -14.44 -6.57 16.93
C ILE A 61 -14.65 -5.09 17.24
N PHE A 62 -13.71 -4.24 16.89
CA PHE A 62 -13.82 -2.80 17.12
C PHE A 62 -14.98 -2.17 16.37
N PHE A 63 -15.22 -2.60 15.12
CA PHE A 63 -16.40 -2.16 14.38
C PHE A 63 -17.69 -2.57 15.11
N SER A 64 -17.79 -3.83 15.54
CA SER A 64 -18.92 -4.37 16.30
C SER A 64 -19.24 -3.50 17.54
N GLU A 65 -18.23 -3.22 18.34
CA GLU A 65 -18.38 -2.45 19.58
C GLU A 65 -18.67 -0.96 19.33
N ILE A 66 -18.00 -0.32 18.37
CA ILE A 66 -18.18 1.11 18.05
C ILE A 66 -19.57 1.42 17.52
N PHE A 67 -20.14 0.51 16.71
CA PHE A 67 -21.43 0.70 16.04
C PHE A 67 -22.55 -0.15 16.63
N ASN A 68 -22.29 -0.84 17.75
CA ASN A 68 -23.24 -1.73 18.43
C ASN A 68 -23.88 -2.75 17.48
N GLN A 69 -23.05 -3.39 16.65
CA GLN A 69 -23.47 -4.42 15.71
C GLN A 69 -23.11 -5.81 16.22
N PRO A 70 -23.94 -6.84 16.05
CA PRO A 70 -23.63 -8.19 16.48
C PRO A 70 -22.38 -8.73 15.79
N LEU A 71 -21.38 -9.18 16.56
CA LEU A 71 -20.12 -9.70 16.00
C LEU A 71 -20.35 -10.91 15.09
N TRP A 72 -21.30 -11.80 15.44
CA TRP A 72 -21.62 -12.96 14.61
C TRP A 72 -22.07 -12.58 13.19
N LEU A 73 -22.80 -11.47 13.03
CA LEU A 73 -23.25 -10.98 11.73
C LEU A 73 -22.03 -10.50 10.89
N ILE A 74 -21.10 -9.79 11.52
CA ILE A 74 -19.88 -9.32 10.86
C ILE A 74 -19.01 -10.51 10.45
N ASP A 75 -18.94 -11.55 11.29
CA ASP A 75 -18.16 -12.76 10.99
C ASP A 75 -18.82 -13.58 9.86
N ILE A 76 -20.15 -13.62 9.75
CA ILE A 76 -20.83 -14.19 8.58
C ILE A 76 -20.46 -13.40 7.30
N CYS A 77 -20.51 -12.06 7.33
CA CYS A 77 -20.06 -11.26 6.21
C CYS A 77 -18.60 -11.57 5.84
N TYR A 78 -17.74 -11.72 6.85
CA TYR A 78 -16.34 -12.07 6.63
C TYR A 78 -16.16 -13.47 5.97
N THR A 79 -16.97 -14.47 6.34
CA THR A 79 -16.88 -15.80 5.70
C THR A 79 -17.25 -15.76 4.22
N LYS A 80 -18.05 -14.79 3.78
CA LYS A 80 -18.42 -14.60 2.37
C LYS A 80 -17.40 -13.81 1.57
N VAL A 81 -16.84 -12.76 2.17
CA VAL A 81 -15.91 -11.82 1.48
C VAL A 81 -14.45 -12.27 1.60
N GLY A 82 -14.06 -12.85 2.73
CA GLY A 82 -12.70 -13.34 2.98
C GLY A 82 -11.69 -12.25 3.41
N ASP A 83 -12.05 -10.97 3.37
CA ASP A 83 -11.18 -9.84 3.72
C ASP A 83 -11.83 -8.94 4.79
N SER A 84 -11.17 -8.85 5.96
CA SER A 84 -11.68 -8.04 7.07
C SER A 84 -11.69 -6.54 6.78
N ALA A 85 -10.72 -6.04 6.02
CA ALA A 85 -10.66 -4.64 5.64
C ALA A 85 -11.82 -4.27 4.72
N GLU A 86 -12.14 -5.15 3.77
CA GLU A 86 -13.23 -4.96 2.83
C GLU A 86 -14.59 -5.02 3.53
N VAL A 87 -14.85 -6.08 4.32
CA VAL A 87 -16.09 -6.20 5.11
C VAL A 87 -16.32 -4.98 5.97
N THR A 88 -15.31 -4.58 6.75
CA THR A 88 -15.44 -3.39 7.62
C THR A 88 -15.71 -2.13 6.79
N SER A 89 -15.10 -2.00 5.62
CA SER A 89 -15.30 -0.83 4.77
C SER A 89 -16.70 -0.77 4.16
N LEU A 90 -17.25 -1.90 3.75
CA LEU A 90 -18.63 -1.99 3.25
C LEU A 90 -19.63 -1.62 4.35
N LEU A 91 -19.47 -2.20 5.54
CA LEU A 91 -20.35 -1.90 6.67
C LEU A 91 -20.24 -0.45 7.14
N LEU A 92 -19.03 0.15 7.12
CA LEU A 92 -18.83 1.54 7.45
C LEU A 92 -19.57 2.50 6.50
N ARG A 93 -19.67 2.17 5.21
CA ARG A 93 -20.40 2.99 4.24
C ARG A 93 -21.87 3.16 4.59
N GLU A 94 -22.47 2.14 5.19
CA GLU A 94 -23.88 2.18 5.63
C GLU A 94 -24.05 2.89 6.98
N HIS A 95 -23.07 2.75 7.90
CA HIS A 95 -23.18 3.29 9.25
C HIS A 95 -22.68 4.73 9.40
N LEU A 96 -21.83 5.20 8.49
CA LEU A 96 -21.36 6.58 8.52
C LEU A 96 -22.31 7.48 7.73
N ASN A 97 -23.16 8.24 8.45
CA ASN A 97 -23.91 9.36 7.89
C ASN A 97 -22.94 10.52 7.55
N MET A 98 -22.18 10.35 6.47
CA MET A 98 -21.29 11.39 5.99
C MET A 98 -22.13 12.42 5.22
N LYS A 99 -22.46 13.52 5.86
CA LYS A 99 -22.76 14.74 5.12
C LYS A 99 -21.48 15.12 4.39
N ASP A 100 -21.56 15.45 3.10
CA ASP A 100 -20.46 15.92 2.26
C ASP A 100 -19.82 17.22 2.79
N LYS A 101 -19.30 17.18 3.99
CA LYS A 101 -18.38 18.21 4.46
C LYS A 101 -17.04 17.92 3.80
N SER A 102 -16.41 18.94 3.26
CA SER A 102 -15.03 18.92 2.75
C SER A 102 -14.11 18.29 3.82
N LEU A 103 -13.99 16.98 3.75
CA LEU A 103 -13.17 16.23 4.68
C LEU A 103 -11.71 16.59 4.37
N ASN A 104 -11.01 17.06 5.37
CA ASN A 104 -9.60 17.40 5.24
C ASN A 104 -8.85 16.18 4.66
N GLU A 105 -8.30 16.35 3.48
CA GLU A 105 -7.52 15.32 2.82
C GLU A 105 -6.33 14.92 3.69
N ILE A 106 -6.34 13.68 4.18
CA ILE A 106 -5.24 13.15 4.98
C ILE A 106 -4.13 12.70 4.02
N SER A 107 -2.94 13.25 4.18
CA SER A 107 -1.75 12.80 3.46
C SER A 107 -1.39 11.38 3.89
N ILE A 108 -1.01 10.52 2.93
CA ILE A 108 -0.55 9.14 3.22
C ILE A 108 0.66 9.14 4.14
N ASN A 109 1.59 10.06 3.93
CA ASN A 109 2.77 10.19 4.78
C ASN A 109 2.39 10.46 6.24
N ARG A 110 1.48 11.41 6.48
CA ARG A 110 0.96 11.70 7.84
C ARG A 110 0.21 10.50 8.44
N LEU A 111 -0.57 9.80 7.61
CA LEU A 111 -1.29 8.62 8.05
C LEU A 111 -0.32 7.54 8.55
N ILE A 112 0.70 7.20 7.75
CA ILE A 112 1.62 6.09 8.04
C ILE A 112 2.63 6.44 9.13
N LYS A 113 3.14 7.68 9.16
CA LYS A 113 4.19 8.08 10.11
C LYS A 113 3.66 8.57 11.45
N ASP A 114 2.51 9.26 11.44
CA ASP A 114 2.05 9.97 12.65
C ASP A 114 0.81 9.34 13.29
N LEU A 115 -0.21 9.00 12.47
CA LEU A 115 -1.51 8.57 13.01
C LEU A 115 -1.55 7.08 13.34
N LEU A 116 -1.19 6.23 12.40
CA LEU A 116 -1.30 4.79 12.58
C LEU A 116 -0.32 4.20 13.61
N PRO A 117 0.93 4.68 13.74
CA PRO A 117 1.82 4.20 14.80
C PRO A 117 1.27 4.40 16.20
N LYS A 118 0.50 5.49 16.42
CA LYS A 118 -0.15 5.76 17.71
C LYS A 118 -1.09 4.63 18.15
N LEU A 119 -1.75 3.96 17.18
CA LEU A 119 -2.63 2.82 17.48
C LEU A 119 -1.93 1.70 18.24
N LYS A 120 -0.62 1.50 18.04
CA LYS A 120 0.13 0.42 18.71
C LYS A 120 0.37 0.67 20.19
N HIS A 121 0.43 1.94 20.58
CA HIS A 121 0.80 2.35 21.93
C HIS A 121 -0.41 2.71 22.81
N LEU A 122 -1.61 2.73 22.24
CA LEU A 122 -2.84 3.04 22.95
C LEU A 122 -3.50 1.77 23.50
N ASN A 123 -4.20 1.91 24.66
CA ASN A 123 -5.10 0.88 25.13
C ASN A 123 -6.32 0.74 24.21
N GLU A 124 -7.08 -0.35 24.33
CA GLU A 124 -8.16 -0.68 23.40
C GLU A 124 -9.25 0.38 23.31
N GLU A 125 -9.65 0.99 24.42
CA GLU A 125 -10.64 2.06 24.41
C GLU A 125 -10.17 3.27 23.62
N LYS A 126 -8.93 3.71 23.82
CA LYS A 126 -8.34 4.82 23.05
C LYS A 126 -8.11 4.44 21.58
N GLN A 127 -7.77 3.16 21.28
CA GLN A 127 -7.69 2.67 19.91
C GLN A 127 -9.04 2.79 19.19
N LYS A 128 -10.14 2.36 19.82
CA LYS A 128 -11.50 2.47 19.28
C LYS A 128 -11.89 3.92 19.03
N LEU A 129 -11.64 4.81 19.99
CA LEU A 129 -11.92 6.24 19.85
C LEU A 129 -11.15 6.87 18.69
N LEU A 130 -9.84 6.58 18.59
CA LEU A 130 -9.01 7.10 17.50
C LEU A 130 -9.47 6.55 16.14
N LEU A 131 -9.76 5.26 16.07
CA LEU A 131 -10.22 4.60 14.84
C LEU A 131 -11.56 5.16 14.38
N LYS A 132 -12.52 5.32 15.30
CA LYS A 132 -13.81 5.96 15.02
C LYS A 132 -13.61 7.36 14.44
N LYS A 133 -12.74 8.16 15.07
CA LYS A 133 -12.41 9.51 14.60
C LYS A 133 -11.80 9.50 13.20
N ILE A 134 -10.88 8.57 12.91
CA ILE A 134 -10.29 8.45 11.59
C ILE A 134 -11.37 8.08 10.56
N TRP A 135 -12.19 7.07 10.83
CA TRP A 135 -13.27 6.65 9.92
C TRP A 135 -14.29 7.76 9.63
N GLN A 136 -14.62 8.59 10.62
CA GLN A 136 -15.56 9.70 10.47
C GLN A 136 -14.99 10.89 9.66
N ASN A 137 -13.65 10.96 9.51
CA ASN A 137 -12.97 12.06 8.82
C ASN A 137 -12.36 11.66 7.47
N VAL A 138 -12.66 10.46 6.97
CA VAL A 138 -12.15 9.96 5.70
C VAL A 138 -13.31 9.71 4.74
N PRO A 139 -13.23 10.15 3.46
CA PRO A 139 -14.25 9.88 2.46
C PRO A 139 -14.58 8.38 2.35
N LYS A 140 -15.86 8.06 2.09
CA LYS A 140 -16.31 6.66 1.94
C LYS A 140 -15.51 5.87 0.90
N SER A 141 -15.09 6.53 -0.18
CA SER A 141 -14.24 5.93 -1.23
C SER A 141 -12.89 5.45 -0.72
N ASN A 142 -12.37 6.07 0.34
CA ASN A 142 -11.02 5.81 0.86
C ASN A 142 -11.00 4.77 1.99
N LEU A 143 -12.17 4.35 2.51
CA LEU A 143 -12.27 3.45 3.66
C LEU A 143 -11.62 2.09 3.40
N LEU A 144 -11.77 1.53 2.20
CA LEU A 144 -11.18 0.25 1.84
C LEU A 144 -9.65 0.31 1.94
N VAL A 145 -9.05 1.29 1.29
CA VAL A 145 -7.59 1.45 1.25
C VAL A 145 -7.05 1.76 2.64
N LEU A 146 -7.73 2.63 3.38
CA LEU A 146 -7.40 2.93 4.78
C LEU A 146 -7.35 1.65 5.64
N ASN A 147 -8.41 0.83 5.58
CA ASN A 147 -8.50 -0.39 6.37
C ASN A 147 -7.48 -1.45 5.93
N LYS A 148 -7.17 -1.54 4.64
CA LYS A 148 -6.07 -2.39 4.14
C LYS A 148 -4.71 -1.95 4.66
N ILE A 149 -4.44 -0.64 4.75
CA ILE A 149 -3.21 -0.10 5.36
C ILE A 149 -3.17 -0.43 6.86
N ILE A 150 -4.28 -0.24 7.58
CA ILE A 150 -4.38 -0.52 9.03
C ILE A 150 -4.12 -1.98 9.34
N THR A 151 -4.68 -2.90 8.56
CA THR A 151 -4.53 -4.35 8.76
C THR A 151 -3.25 -4.92 8.19
N GLY A 152 -2.49 -4.15 7.41
CA GLY A 152 -1.32 -4.64 6.69
C GLY A 152 -1.66 -5.69 5.63
N SER A 153 -2.92 -5.76 5.18
CA SER A 153 -3.40 -6.70 4.15
C SER A 153 -3.39 -6.07 2.76
N PHE A 154 -2.40 -5.23 2.49
CA PHE A 154 -2.31 -4.48 1.24
C PHE A 154 -1.73 -5.37 0.13
N ARG A 155 -2.61 -6.04 -0.61
CA ARG A 155 -2.26 -6.80 -1.81
C ARG A 155 -3.02 -6.21 -2.99
N ILE A 156 -2.27 -5.64 -3.92
CA ILE A 156 -2.76 -5.21 -5.23
C ILE A 156 -1.99 -6.06 -6.22
N GLY A 157 -2.60 -6.66 -7.20
CA GLY A 157 -1.95 -7.51 -8.20
C GLY A 157 -0.84 -6.81 -9.00
N VAL A 158 0.10 -6.15 -8.31
CA VAL A 158 1.26 -5.45 -8.84
C VAL A 158 2.52 -6.11 -8.31
N SER A 159 3.26 -6.75 -9.21
CA SER A 159 4.52 -7.39 -8.86
C SER A 159 5.66 -6.37 -8.70
N LYS A 160 6.73 -6.78 -7.98
CA LYS A 160 7.96 -5.98 -7.90
C LYS A 160 8.48 -5.59 -9.30
N GLY A 161 8.37 -6.49 -10.29
CA GLY A 161 8.79 -6.23 -11.68
C GLY A 161 8.00 -5.09 -12.34
N ILE A 162 6.68 -5.01 -12.12
CA ILE A 162 5.85 -3.90 -12.63
C ILE A 162 6.31 -2.58 -12.02
N ILE A 163 6.53 -2.54 -10.71
CA ILE A 163 7.00 -1.34 -10.00
C ILE A 163 8.38 -0.92 -10.52
N THR A 164 9.31 -1.87 -10.67
CA THR A 164 10.66 -1.62 -11.22
C THR A 164 10.59 -1.01 -12.61
N LYS A 165 9.79 -1.60 -13.52
CA LYS A 165 9.61 -1.09 -14.89
C LYS A 165 8.98 0.30 -14.91
N SER A 166 8.00 0.55 -14.06
CA SER A 166 7.36 1.87 -13.97
C SER A 166 8.33 2.94 -13.51
N ILE A 167 9.15 2.65 -12.49
CA ILE A 167 10.17 3.60 -12.00
C ILE A 167 11.27 3.80 -13.05
N SER A 168 11.73 2.74 -13.70
CA SER A 168 12.73 2.78 -14.76
C SER A 168 12.30 3.71 -15.90
N LYS A 169 11.08 3.53 -16.41
CA LYS A 169 10.51 4.39 -17.46
C LYS A 169 10.31 5.83 -16.97
N PHE A 170 9.78 6.02 -15.75
CA PHE A 170 9.55 7.33 -15.16
C PHE A 170 10.85 8.12 -15.00
N ALA A 171 11.90 7.50 -14.46
CA ALA A 171 13.18 8.14 -14.18
C ALA A 171 14.16 8.11 -15.38
N SER A 172 13.85 7.33 -16.43
CA SER A 172 14.76 7.03 -17.56
C SER A 172 16.09 6.44 -17.07
N ILE A 173 16.02 5.42 -16.21
CA ILE A 173 17.13 4.69 -15.64
C ILE A 173 16.94 3.20 -15.96
N ASP A 174 18.02 2.46 -16.19
CA ASP A 174 17.98 1.03 -16.49
C ASP A 174 17.23 0.21 -15.41
N GLU A 175 16.46 -0.79 -15.82
CA GLU A 175 15.69 -1.65 -14.90
C GLU A 175 16.59 -2.42 -13.92
N SER A 176 17.79 -2.78 -14.32
CA SER A 176 18.77 -3.49 -13.47
C SER A 176 19.21 -2.60 -12.31
N ILE A 177 19.46 -1.33 -12.57
CA ILE A 177 19.87 -0.33 -11.57
C ILE A 177 18.72 -0.10 -10.59
N ILE A 178 17.50 0.12 -11.09
CA ILE A 178 16.32 0.29 -10.22
C ILE A 178 16.06 -0.98 -9.39
N SER A 179 16.15 -2.16 -10.00
CA SER A 179 16.00 -3.43 -9.28
C SER A 179 16.99 -3.57 -8.14
N HIS A 180 18.24 -3.20 -8.35
CA HIS A 180 19.29 -3.22 -7.34
C HIS A 180 19.01 -2.19 -6.22
N ARG A 181 18.66 -0.94 -6.58
CA ARG A 181 18.29 0.10 -5.61
C ARG A 181 17.07 -0.27 -4.76
N LEU A 182 16.14 -1.04 -5.30
CA LEU A 182 14.98 -1.58 -4.58
C LEU A 182 15.30 -2.78 -3.69
N MET A 183 16.54 -3.27 -3.67
CA MET A 183 16.99 -4.30 -2.73
C MET A 183 17.39 -3.66 -1.41
N GLY A 184 16.92 -4.14 -0.32
CA GLY A 184 17.16 -3.58 1.00
C GLY A 184 15.95 -2.82 1.56
N GLU A 185 16.14 -2.20 2.70
CA GLU A 185 15.08 -1.41 3.34
C GLU A 185 14.84 -0.10 2.59
N LEU A 186 13.61 0.10 2.15
CA LEU A 186 13.17 1.31 1.50
C LEU A 186 12.25 2.07 2.47
N ASN A 187 12.84 2.81 3.39
CA ASN A 187 12.07 3.72 4.22
C ASN A 187 11.47 4.82 3.34
N PRO A 188 10.19 5.20 3.52
CA PRO A 188 9.52 6.21 2.72
C PRO A 188 10.00 7.62 3.09
N THR A 189 11.24 7.94 2.73
CA THR A 189 11.87 9.25 2.92
C THR A 189 12.15 9.91 1.57
N LEU A 190 12.27 11.23 1.59
CA LEU A 190 12.64 11.99 0.40
C LEU A 190 14.03 11.58 -0.12
N GLU A 191 14.98 11.37 0.77
CA GLU A 191 16.34 10.96 0.44
C GLU A 191 16.38 9.61 -0.30
N ASN A 192 15.66 8.60 0.23
CA ASN A 192 15.58 7.30 -0.43
C ASN A 192 14.88 7.36 -1.78
N TYR A 193 13.89 8.24 -1.94
CA TYR A 193 13.25 8.45 -3.23
C TYR A 193 14.19 9.15 -4.22
N GLN A 194 14.89 10.18 -3.79
CA GLN A 194 15.89 10.86 -4.61
C GLN A 194 17.01 9.92 -5.04
N PHE A 195 17.51 9.09 -4.11
CA PHE A 195 18.46 8.03 -4.44
C PHE A 195 17.91 7.06 -5.50
N LEU A 196 16.64 6.67 -5.38
CA LEU A 196 16.00 5.73 -6.30
C LEU A 196 15.94 6.26 -7.74
N ILE A 197 15.66 7.57 -7.92
CA ILE A 197 15.47 8.21 -9.24
C ILE A 197 16.67 9.03 -9.72
N ASN A 198 17.78 9.04 -9.00
CA ASN A 198 18.98 9.80 -9.40
C ASN A 198 19.66 9.11 -10.59
N LYS A 199 19.91 9.90 -11.65
CA LYS A 199 20.62 9.42 -12.86
C LYS A 199 22.12 9.27 -12.68
N SER A 200 22.72 9.96 -11.68
CA SER A 200 24.15 9.83 -11.41
C SER A 200 24.45 8.46 -10.81
N GLU A 201 25.26 7.67 -11.47
CA GLU A 201 25.77 6.42 -10.94
C GLU A 201 26.74 6.70 -9.78
N ARG A 202 26.28 6.48 -8.56
CA ARG A 202 27.20 6.27 -7.44
C ARG A 202 27.49 4.78 -7.35
N LEU A 203 28.43 4.31 -8.19
CA LEU A 203 28.91 2.94 -8.21
C LEU A 203 29.39 2.46 -6.83
N GLU A 204 29.91 3.37 -6.01
CA GLU A 204 30.37 3.06 -4.65
C GLU A 204 29.24 2.64 -3.69
N GLU A 205 28.02 3.20 -3.84
CA GLU A 205 26.88 2.83 -2.99
C GLU A 205 26.26 1.49 -3.39
N LEU A 206 26.50 1.00 -4.60
CA LEU A 206 26.00 -0.29 -5.09
C LEU A 206 26.78 -1.48 -4.50
N ASN A 207 28.03 -1.28 -4.09
CA ASN A 207 28.90 -2.37 -3.61
C ASN A 207 28.49 -2.99 -2.27
N TYR A 208 27.64 -2.34 -1.48
CA TYR A 208 27.19 -2.83 -0.17
C TYR A 208 25.85 -3.55 -0.18
N LYS A 209 25.13 -3.56 -1.31
CA LYS A 209 23.84 -4.24 -1.42
C LYS A 209 23.98 -5.57 -2.14
N PRO A 210 23.34 -6.65 -1.65
CA PRO A 210 23.39 -7.93 -2.34
C PRO A 210 22.81 -7.82 -3.76
N TYR A 211 23.45 -8.46 -4.74
CA TYR A 211 22.94 -8.57 -6.10
C TYR A 211 21.60 -9.33 -6.12
N PRO A 212 20.68 -8.96 -7.04
CA PRO A 212 19.46 -9.72 -7.24
C PRO A 212 19.83 -11.15 -7.67
N TYR A 213 19.35 -12.15 -6.91
CA TYR A 213 19.51 -13.55 -7.30
C TYR A 213 18.77 -13.76 -8.63
N GLN A 214 19.48 -14.25 -9.64
CA GLN A 214 18.84 -14.78 -10.83
C GLN A 214 18.28 -16.16 -10.48
N LEU A 215 16.98 -16.37 -10.71
CA LEU A 215 16.42 -17.71 -10.68
C LEU A 215 17.12 -18.54 -11.76
N ALA A 216 17.74 -19.64 -11.36
CA ALA A 216 18.31 -20.58 -12.31
C ALA A 216 17.20 -21.01 -13.28
N LYS A 217 17.42 -20.82 -14.59
CA LYS A 217 16.53 -21.37 -15.60
C LYS A 217 16.57 -22.88 -15.48
N SER A 218 15.41 -23.54 -15.48
CA SER A 218 15.37 -24.99 -15.62
C SER A 218 16.14 -25.41 -16.87
N PHE A 219 17.10 -26.29 -16.71
CA PHE A 219 17.79 -26.90 -17.84
C PHE A 219 16.76 -27.75 -18.61
N ASP A 220 16.42 -27.34 -19.81
CA ASP A 220 15.69 -28.22 -20.71
C ASP A 220 16.60 -29.41 -21.02
N LYS A 221 16.24 -30.58 -20.47
CA LYS A 221 16.91 -31.86 -20.79
C LYS A 221 16.66 -32.24 -22.24
N LYS A 222 17.32 -31.56 -23.16
CA LYS A 222 17.60 -32.06 -24.50
C LYS A 222 19.09 -32.05 -24.75
N ILE A 223 19.83 -32.73 -23.87
CA ILE A 223 21.12 -33.21 -24.27
C ILE A 223 20.84 -34.55 -24.96
N LYS A 224 20.79 -34.50 -26.29
CA LYS A 224 20.91 -35.71 -27.11
C LYS A 224 22.28 -36.30 -26.81
N ASN A 225 22.28 -37.58 -26.46
CA ASN A 225 23.47 -38.39 -26.30
C ASN A 225 24.42 -38.19 -27.52
N PHE A 226 25.66 -37.86 -27.24
CA PHE A 226 26.78 -38.14 -28.13
C PHE A 226 27.30 -39.52 -27.82
#